data_df0a8714d7b8272638b3fe9bf06b3f90
#
_entry.id   df0a8714d7b8272638b3fe9bf06b3f90
#
_cell.length_a   1.000
_cell.length_b   1.000
_cell.length_c   1.000
_cell.angle_alpha   90.00
_cell.angle_beta   90.00
_cell.angle_gamma   90.00
#
_symmetry.space_group_name_H-M   'P 1'
#
loop_
_entity.id
_entity.type
_entity.pdbx_description
1 polymer ?
#
loop_
_entity_poly.entity_id
_entity_poly.type
_entity_poly.pdbx_seq_one_letter_code
_entity_poly.pdbx_strand_id
1 'polypeptide(L)'
;FLIFKWSSWYVYGYCLLRNDFRMFKFNRMTDIAHVRTFEKKRDVPMPDLSNEKVFPPKAKVKALFEPSMKWHLIEEYGAESFTELPDGKLLFEHEYADDEGLMSWMLSLRDKVTVIEPESIREGLFRIATELTKKYKEEKK
;
A
#
# COMPACT_ATOMS: atom_id res chain seq x y z
N PHE A 1 1.95 3.85 22.30
CA PHE A 1 0.73 4.26 21.59
C PHE A 1 0.20 3.14 20.73
N LEU A 2 -1.13 3.07 20.59
CA LEU A 2 -1.78 2.30 19.55
C LEU A 2 -2.09 3.23 18.38
N ILE A 3 -1.77 2.79 17.18
CA ILE A 3 -1.90 3.58 15.96
C ILE A 3 -2.66 2.75 14.94
N PHE A 4 -3.73 3.30 14.38
CA PHE A 4 -4.41 2.73 13.23
C PHE A 4 -4.01 3.51 11.98
N LYS A 5 -3.30 2.88 11.06
CA LYS A 5 -2.88 3.48 9.80
C LYS A 5 -2.67 2.38 8.75
N TRP A 6 -2.80 2.72 7.47
CA TRP A 6 -2.65 1.76 6.35
C TRP A 6 -3.50 0.49 6.54
N SER A 7 -4.75 0.68 6.96
CA SER A 7 -5.72 -0.39 7.25
C SER A 7 -5.21 -1.44 8.24
N SER A 8 -4.34 -1.07 9.16
CA SER A 8 -3.74 -1.97 10.15
C SER A 8 -3.50 -1.28 11.48
N TRP A 9 -3.53 -2.07 12.54
CA TRP A 9 -3.15 -1.64 13.87
C TRP A 9 -1.66 -1.86 14.12
N TYR A 10 -1.04 -0.89 14.77
CA TYR A 10 0.36 -0.90 15.17
C TYR A 10 0.50 -0.54 16.65
N VAL A 11 1.48 -1.15 17.31
CA VAL A 11 1.97 -0.73 18.62
C VAL A 11 3.26 0.06 18.41
N TYR A 12 3.28 1.31 18.86
CA TYR A 12 4.51 2.09 18.94
C TYR A 12 5.05 2.02 20.36
N GLY A 13 6.22 1.47 20.52
CA GLY A 13 6.84 1.23 21.80
C GLY A 13 8.36 1.11 21.72
N TYR A 14 9.00 1.13 22.89
CA TYR A 14 10.44 0.98 22.98
C TYR A 14 10.84 -0.48 22.83
N CYS A 15 11.66 -0.78 21.84
CA CYS A 15 12.22 -2.10 21.60
C CYS A 15 13.50 -2.30 22.40
N LEU A 16 13.47 -3.13 23.43
CA LEU A 16 14.66 -3.42 24.26
C LEU A 16 15.79 -4.07 23.46
N LEU A 17 15.45 -4.88 22.46
CA LEU A 17 16.45 -5.56 21.63
C LEU A 17 17.25 -4.57 20.73
N ARG A 18 16.60 -3.51 20.28
CA ARG A 18 17.19 -2.52 19.37
C ARG A 18 17.55 -1.21 20.07
N ASN A 19 17.18 -1.07 21.34
CA ASN A 19 17.34 0.15 22.15
C ASN A 19 16.78 1.41 21.47
N ASP A 20 15.60 1.27 20.84
CA ASP A 20 14.98 2.34 20.06
C ASP A 20 13.46 2.21 20.03
N PHE A 21 12.76 3.31 19.74
CA PHE A 21 11.32 3.29 19.52
C PHE A 21 10.99 2.74 18.13
N ARG A 22 10.06 1.79 18.07
CA ARG A 22 9.68 1.13 16.82
C ARG A 22 8.19 0.89 16.74
N MET A 23 7.70 0.81 15.51
CA MET A 23 6.35 0.35 15.22
C MET A 23 6.32 -1.15 14.99
N PHE A 24 5.40 -1.84 15.66
CA PHE A 24 5.15 -3.25 15.52
C PHE A 24 3.74 -3.47 14.98
N LYS A 25 3.62 -4.14 13.85
CA LYS A 25 2.31 -4.45 13.28
C LYS A 25 1.60 -5.50 14.13
N PHE A 26 0.39 -5.19 14.61
CA PHE A 26 -0.31 -5.99 15.61
C PHE A 26 -0.53 -7.44 15.17
N ASN A 27 -0.93 -7.66 13.93
CA ASN A 27 -1.18 -9.00 13.38
C ASN A 27 0.10 -9.80 13.04
N ARG A 28 1.29 -9.25 13.30
CA ARG A 28 2.59 -9.97 13.24
C ARG A 28 3.13 -10.32 14.62
N MET A 29 2.38 -10.01 15.68
CA MET A 29 2.76 -10.34 17.04
C MET A 29 2.14 -11.68 17.42
N THR A 30 2.96 -12.55 18.03
CA THR A 30 2.54 -13.82 18.62
C THR A 30 2.97 -13.84 20.09
N ASP A 31 2.31 -14.66 20.90
CA ASP A 31 2.68 -14.91 22.30
C ASP A 31 2.80 -13.63 23.14
N ILE A 32 1.82 -12.72 22.99
CA ILE A 32 1.79 -11.48 23.74
C ILE A 32 1.52 -11.78 25.21
N ALA A 33 2.45 -11.39 26.09
CA ALA A 33 2.31 -11.57 27.52
C ALA A 33 2.53 -10.26 28.29
N HIS A 34 1.73 -10.03 29.32
CA HIS A 34 1.97 -8.95 30.27
C HIS A 34 3.04 -9.38 31.27
N VAL A 35 4.21 -8.78 31.21
CA VAL A 35 5.36 -9.13 32.06
C VAL A 35 5.40 -8.29 33.33
N ARG A 36 5.17 -6.99 33.22
CA ARG A 36 5.18 -6.04 34.33
C ARG A 36 4.53 -4.72 33.98
N THR A 37 4.11 -3.97 34.98
CA THR A 37 3.75 -2.56 34.81
C THR A 37 5.01 -1.70 34.75
N PHE A 38 4.89 -0.56 34.06
CA PHE A 38 5.95 0.45 33.99
C PHE A 38 5.34 1.84 34.17
N GLU A 39 6.09 2.74 34.72
CA GLU A 39 5.70 4.15 34.72
C GLU A 39 5.79 4.73 33.34
N LYS A 40 4.75 5.47 32.94
CA LYS A 40 4.73 6.15 31.64
C LYS A 40 5.88 7.13 31.55
N LYS A 41 6.85 6.86 30.68
CA LYS A 41 7.92 7.81 30.39
C LYS A 41 7.33 9.04 29.71
N ARG A 42 7.62 10.23 30.24
CA ARG A 42 7.04 11.50 29.76
C ARG A 42 7.52 11.86 28.35
N ASP A 43 8.70 11.40 27.96
CA ASP A 43 9.38 11.77 26.71
C ASP A 43 9.30 10.65 25.64
N VAL A 44 8.11 10.09 25.42
CA VAL A 44 7.91 9.20 24.28
C VAL A 44 7.78 10.06 23.02
N PRO A 45 8.73 10.01 22.08
CA PRO A 45 8.66 10.82 20.88
C PRO A 45 7.42 10.45 20.09
N MET A 46 6.73 11.44 19.53
CA MET A 46 5.66 11.16 18.58
C MET A 46 6.27 10.52 17.33
N PRO A 47 5.75 9.37 16.90
CA PRO A 47 6.23 8.76 15.67
C PRO A 47 5.92 9.69 14.49
N ASP A 48 6.91 9.91 13.65
CA ASP A 48 6.67 10.54 12.37
C ASP A 48 5.99 9.51 11.46
N LEU A 49 4.69 9.68 11.29
CA LEU A 49 3.82 8.79 10.51
C LEU A 49 3.68 9.26 9.06
N SER A 50 4.57 10.16 8.59
CA SER A 50 4.61 10.49 7.18
C SER A 50 4.92 9.23 6.37
N ASN A 51 4.21 9.04 5.27
CA ASN A 51 4.42 7.87 4.41
C ASN A 51 5.88 7.78 3.95
N GLU A 52 6.52 8.91 3.74
CA GLU A 52 7.90 9.04 3.26
C GLU A 52 8.95 8.44 4.19
N LYS A 53 8.75 8.53 5.52
CA LYS A 53 9.71 7.98 6.49
C LYS A 53 9.47 6.51 6.82
N VAL A 54 8.23 6.06 6.80
CA VAL A 54 7.88 4.68 7.14
C VAL A 54 7.97 3.77 5.93
N PHE A 55 7.60 4.29 4.77
CA PHE A 55 7.68 3.64 3.47
C PHE A 55 8.31 4.62 2.48
N PRO A 56 9.64 4.76 2.48
CA PRO A 56 10.29 5.65 1.52
C PRO A 56 9.88 5.23 0.11
N PRO A 57 9.52 6.17 -0.74
CA PRO A 57 9.11 5.86 -2.10
C PRO A 57 10.23 5.16 -2.83
N LYS A 58 9.93 4.03 -3.46
CA LYS A 58 10.88 3.23 -4.23
C LYS A 58 10.93 3.68 -5.68
N ALA A 59 9.77 3.95 -6.23
CA ALA A 59 9.61 4.34 -7.62
C ALA A 59 8.27 5.06 -7.83
N LYS A 60 8.06 5.53 -9.05
CA LYS A 60 6.82 6.15 -9.51
C LYS A 60 6.05 5.19 -10.39
N VAL A 61 4.73 5.11 -10.18
CA VAL A 61 3.82 4.44 -11.10
C VAL A 61 3.16 5.47 -12.00
N LYS A 62 3.00 5.12 -13.27
CA LYS A 62 2.22 5.84 -14.25
C LYS A 62 1.17 4.89 -14.81
N ALA A 63 -0.10 5.24 -14.68
CA ALA A 63 -1.20 4.38 -15.06
C ALA A 63 -2.35 5.18 -15.67
N LEU A 64 -3.07 4.55 -16.61
CA LEU A 64 -4.29 5.06 -17.18
C LEU A 64 -5.49 4.41 -16.51
N PHE A 65 -6.37 5.24 -15.97
CA PHE A 65 -7.63 4.82 -15.37
C PHE A 65 -8.80 5.13 -16.29
N GLU A 66 -9.81 4.28 -16.25
CA GLU A 66 -11.08 4.54 -16.92
C GLU A 66 -11.81 5.74 -16.28
N PRO A 67 -12.59 6.53 -17.03
CA PRO A 67 -13.30 7.71 -16.52
C PRO A 67 -14.17 7.42 -15.30
N SER A 68 -14.73 6.21 -15.21
CA SER A 68 -15.55 5.75 -14.07
C SER A 68 -14.82 5.73 -12.72
N MET A 69 -13.48 5.75 -12.75
CA MET A 69 -12.64 5.73 -11.55
C MET A 69 -12.35 7.12 -10.96
N LYS A 70 -12.86 8.19 -11.59
CA LYS A 70 -12.55 9.58 -11.21
C LYS A 70 -12.81 9.86 -9.73
N TRP A 71 -13.98 9.53 -9.24
CA TRP A 71 -14.35 9.78 -7.85
C TRP A 71 -13.54 8.92 -6.86
N HIS A 72 -13.24 7.69 -7.23
CA HIS A 72 -12.38 6.83 -6.42
C HIS A 72 -10.97 7.42 -6.24
N LEU A 73 -10.36 7.92 -7.31
CA LEU A 73 -9.06 8.58 -7.24
C LEU A 73 -9.11 9.87 -6.43
N ILE A 74 -10.17 10.68 -6.56
CA ILE A 74 -10.33 11.91 -5.78
C ILE A 74 -10.44 11.61 -4.29
N GLU A 75 -11.23 10.62 -3.90
CA GLU A 75 -11.45 10.24 -2.50
C GLU A 75 -10.18 9.68 -1.85
N GLU A 76 -9.39 8.91 -2.59
CA GLU A 76 -8.23 8.22 -2.04
C GLU A 76 -6.93 9.05 -2.15
N TYR A 77 -6.76 9.80 -3.24
CA TYR A 77 -5.50 10.50 -3.57
C TYR A 77 -5.65 12.00 -3.78
N GLY A 78 -6.87 12.52 -3.82
CA GLY A 78 -7.15 13.92 -4.08
C GLY A 78 -7.30 14.25 -5.57
N ALA A 79 -7.91 15.40 -5.87
CA ALA A 79 -8.23 15.84 -7.23
C ALA A 79 -7.00 16.11 -8.11
N GLU A 80 -5.86 16.43 -7.48
CA GLU A 80 -4.60 16.75 -8.16
C GLU A 80 -3.77 15.50 -8.51
N SER A 81 -4.26 14.30 -8.18
CA SER A 81 -3.51 13.04 -8.36
C SER A 81 -3.48 12.54 -9.81
N PHE A 82 -4.29 13.10 -10.68
CA PHE A 82 -4.38 12.69 -12.08
C PHE A 82 -4.64 13.86 -13.03
N THR A 83 -4.35 13.64 -14.29
CA THR A 83 -4.68 14.54 -15.39
C THR A 83 -5.73 13.87 -16.30
N GLU A 84 -6.82 14.56 -16.58
CA GLU A 84 -7.84 14.09 -17.52
C GLU A 84 -7.36 14.29 -18.96
N LEU A 85 -7.32 13.20 -19.72
CA LEU A 85 -6.90 13.20 -21.12
C LEU A 85 -8.08 13.52 -22.07
N PRO A 86 -7.80 13.93 -23.34
CA PRO A 86 -8.85 14.26 -24.30
C PRO A 86 -9.83 13.11 -24.60
N ASP A 87 -9.43 11.86 -24.43
CA ASP A 87 -10.27 10.67 -24.57
C ASP A 87 -11.08 10.33 -23.29
N GLY A 88 -10.98 11.18 -22.27
CA GLY A 88 -11.64 11.03 -20.98
C GLY A 88 -10.93 10.11 -20.00
N LYS A 89 -9.87 9.43 -20.38
CA LYS A 89 -9.06 8.63 -19.48
C LYS A 89 -8.29 9.50 -18.49
N LEU A 90 -7.96 8.94 -17.35
CA LEU A 90 -7.28 9.65 -16.27
C LEU A 90 -5.84 9.16 -16.20
N LEU A 91 -4.89 10.04 -16.49
CA LEU A 91 -3.47 9.77 -16.33
C LEU A 91 -3.08 10.01 -14.87
N PHE A 92 -2.80 8.95 -14.16
CA PHE A 92 -2.41 8.95 -12.75
C PHE A 92 -0.92 8.71 -12.62
N GLU A 93 -0.26 9.55 -11.81
CA GLU A 93 1.15 9.38 -11.44
C GLU A 93 1.28 9.46 -9.92
N HIS A 94 1.85 8.42 -9.31
CA HIS A 94 1.98 8.35 -7.86
C HIS A 94 3.25 7.60 -7.45
N GLU A 95 3.84 8.01 -6.34
CA GLU A 95 4.98 7.31 -5.74
C GLU A 95 4.50 6.11 -4.94
N TYR A 96 5.26 5.03 -5.00
CA TYR A 96 4.99 3.81 -4.24
C TYR A 96 6.26 3.21 -3.64
N ALA A 97 6.09 2.47 -2.55
CA ALA A 97 7.20 1.90 -1.78
C ALA A 97 7.34 0.39 -1.93
N ASP A 98 6.30 -0.31 -2.38
CA ASP A 98 6.20 -1.77 -2.39
C ASP A 98 5.53 -2.28 -3.67
N ASP A 99 6.26 -3.06 -4.45
CA ASP A 99 5.81 -3.61 -5.73
C ASP A 99 4.62 -4.56 -5.54
N GLU A 100 4.65 -5.41 -4.52
CA GLU A 100 3.58 -6.38 -4.20
C GLU A 100 2.28 -5.67 -3.83
N GLY A 101 2.38 -4.64 -2.98
CA GLY A 101 1.24 -3.81 -2.59
C GLY A 101 0.65 -3.07 -3.79
N LEU A 102 1.50 -2.52 -4.66
CA LEU A 102 1.05 -1.84 -5.87
C LEU A 102 0.33 -2.81 -6.83
N MET A 103 0.93 -3.98 -7.10
CA MET A 103 0.30 -4.99 -7.97
C MET A 103 -1.03 -5.48 -7.41
N SER A 104 -1.11 -5.72 -6.11
CA SER A 104 -2.36 -6.12 -5.43
C SER A 104 -3.44 -5.06 -5.57
N TRP A 105 -3.08 -3.78 -5.39
CA TRP A 105 -4.01 -2.67 -5.59
C TRP A 105 -4.49 -2.58 -7.03
N MET A 106 -3.58 -2.63 -8.02
CA MET A 106 -3.95 -2.60 -9.45
C MET A 106 -4.90 -3.76 -9.82
N LEU A 107 -4.62 -4.97 -9.34
CA LEU A 107 -5.49 -6.13 -9.58
C LEU A 107 -6.88 -5.99 -8.94
N SER A 108 -6.99 -5.31 -7.79
CA SER A 108 -8.28 -5.04 -7.15
C SER A 108 -9.20 -4.16 -8.01
N LEU A 109 -8.63 -3.35 -8.88
CA LEU A 109 -9.34 -2.44 -9.80
C LEU A 109 -9.77 -3.14 -11.10
N ARG A 110 -9.37 -4.38 -11.29
CA ARG A 110 -9.76 -5.24 -12.44
C ARG A 110 -9.32 -4.64 -13.77
N ASP A 111 -10.27 -4.46 -14.68
CA ASP A 111 -10.08 -3.92 -16.05
C ASP A 111 -10.13 -2.38 -16.11
N LYS A 112 -10.22 -1.70 -14.96
CA LYS A 112 -10.40 -0.24 -14.88
C LYS A 112 -9.09 0.54 -14.89
N VAL A 113 -7.95 -0.14 -14.91
CA VAL A 113 -6.63 0.47 -14.89
C VAL A 113 -5.66 -0.25 -15.82
N THR A 114 -4.81 0.52 -16.48
CA THR A 114 -3.70 0.01 -17.29
C THR A 114 -2.41 0.69 -16.83
N VAL A 115 -1.47 -0.07 -16.29
CA VAL A 115 -0.16 0.44 -15.90
C VAL A 115 0.67 0.71 -17.16
N ILE A 116 1.25 1.93 -17.26
CA ILE A 116 2.16 2.32 -18.34
C ILE A 116 3.60 2.06 -17.90
N GLU A 117 3.94 2.55 -16.72
CA GLU A 117 5.28 2.45 -16.12
C GLU A 117 5.17 2.11 -14.63
N PRO A 118 6.14 1.41 -14.07
CA PRO A 118 7.32 0.81 -14.70
C PRO A 118 7.00 -0.51 -15.40
N GLU A 119 7.88 -0.91 -16.32
CA GLU A 119 7.79 -2.17 -17.08
C GLU A 119 7.70 -3.39 -16.15
N SER A 120 8.48 -3.41 -15.08
CA SER A 120 8.51 -4.51 -14.10
C SER A 120 7.13 -4.79 -13.48
N ILE A 121 6.34 -3.75 -13.21
CA ILE A 121 4.97 -3.90 -12.70
C ILE A 121 4.03 -4.42 -13.79
N ARG A 122 4.15 -3.94 -15.02
CA ARG A 122 3.38 -4.44 -16.17
C ARG A 122 3.62 -5.93 -16.40
N GLU A 123 4.89 -6.34 -16.41
CA GLU A 123 5.28 -7.75 -16.56
C GLU A 123 4.77 -8.62 -15.40
N GLY A 124 4.86 -8.10 -14.16
CA GLY A 124 4.32 -8.74 -12.97
C GLY A 124 2.82 -8.98 -13.08
N LEU A 125 2.06 -7.96 -13.45
CA LEU A 125 0.61 -8.03 -13.65
C LEU A 125 0.23 -9.00 -14.79
N PHE A 126 0.95 -8.96 -15.91
CA PHE A 126 0.75 -9.88 -17.02
C PHE A 126 0.97 -11.35 -16.61
N ARG A 127 2.02 -11.62 -15.87
CA ARG A 127 2.31 -12.96 -15.34
C ARG A 127 1.20 -13.45 -14.43
N ILE A 128 0.74 -12.62 -13.47
CA ILE A 128 -0.37 -12.98 -12.58
C ILE A 128 -1.65 -13.24 -13.37
N ALA A 129 -2.00 -12.37 -14.31
CA ALA A 129 -3.20 -12.54 -15.15
C ALA A 129 -3.13 -13.84 -15.99
N THR A 130 -1.96 -14.18 -16.48
CA THR A 130 -1.73 -15.44 -17.22
C THR A 130 -1.95 -16.66 -16.33
N GLU A 131 -1.41 -16.66 -15.12
CA GLU A 131 -1.59 -17.75 -14.15
C GLU A 131 -3.06 -17.89 -13.73
N LEU A 132 -3.74 -16.77 -13.48
CA LEU A 132 -5.18 -16.77 -13.19
C LEU A 132 -5.99 -17.36 -14.35
N THR A 133 -5.65 -16.95 -15.59
CA THR A 133 -6.31 -17.47 -16.79
C THR A 133 -6.14 -19.00 -16.91
N LYS A 134 -4.95 -19.53 -16.65
CA LYS A 134 -4.72 -20.99 -16.64
C LYS A 134 -5.60 -21.67 -15.60
N LYS A 135 -5.57 -21.20 -14.34
CA LYS A 135 -6.35 -21.79 -13.24
C LYS A 135 -7.84 -21.87 -13.55
N TYR A 136 -8.43 -20.79 -14.09
CA TYR A 136 -9.86 -20.74 -14.35
C TYR A 136 -10.30 -21.35 -15.69
N LYS A 137 -9.36 -21.65 -16.60
CA LYS A 137 -9.66 -22.42 -17.83
C LYS A 137 -9.66 -23.92 -17.60
N GLU A 138 -8.87 -24.43 -16.69
CA GLU A 138 -8.73 -25.87 -16.42
C GLU A 138 -9.93 -26.46 -15.67
N GLU A 139 -10.75 -25.66 -15.02
CA GLU A 139 -11.96 -26.12 -14.28
C GLU A 139 -13.17 -26.40 -15.18
N LYS A 140 -13.05 -26.34 -16.50
CA LYS A 140 -14.12 -26.67 -17.47
C LYS A 140 -13.96 -28.10 -18.04
N LYS A 141 -13.64 -29.08 -17.18
CA LYS A 141 -13.76 -30.51 -17.52
C LYS A 141 -14.94 -31.14 -16.82
#